data_ccb264330fd636a0a5c63920bdc92041
#
_entry.id   ccb264330fd636a0a5c63920bdc92041
#
_cell.length_a   1.000
_cell.length_b   1.000
_cell.length_c   1.000
_cell.angle_alpha   90.00
_cell.angle_beta   90.00
_cell.angle_gamma   90.00
#
_symmetry.space_group_name_H-M   'P 1'
#
loop_
_entity.id
_entity.type
_entity.pdbx_description
1 polymer ?
#
loop_
_entity_poly.entity_id
_entity_poly.type
_entity_poly.pdbx_seq_one_letter_code
_entity_poly.pdbx_strand_id
1 'polypeptide(L)'
;SISPNRHPEVRNIDDLLDMIHHVREVTGKPTGIKFALGESSWLDEFCQRINQRGLDHAPDFVTIDSADGGTGAAPQSLIDLMGLPLRSSLPLVVDKLLQYGLRDRVRVICSGKMINPSGVAAALCMGADCVNSARGFMFALGCIQALQCNKNTCPTGVTTHDPDLQRGLDPSDKAVRVASYATNLMHEVEIIAHSCGV
;
A
#
# COMPACT_ATOMS: atom_id res chain seq x y z
N SER A 1 16.19 5.21 11.23
CA SER A 1 15.98 3.75 11.20
C SER A 1 15.98 3.26 9.77
N ILE A 2 16.52 2.10 9.55
CA ILE A 2 16.54 1.44 8.23
C ILE A 2 15.58 0.28 8.32
N SER A 3 14.59 0.22 7.43
CA SER A 3 13.68 -0.92 7.34
C SER A 3 14.45 -2.14 6.82
N PRO A 4 14.26 -3.33 7.43
CA PRO A 4 14.87 -4.55 6.92
C PRO A 4 14.23 -4.96 5.58
N ASN A 5 14.98 -5.66 4.75
CA ASN A 5 14.48 -6.15 3.46
C ASN A 5 13.45 -7.26 3.61
N ARG A 6 13.45 -7.96 4.74
CA ARG A 6 12.52 -9.04 5.07
C ARG A 6 12.44 -9.22 6.57
N HIS A 7 11.39 -9.90 7.04
CA HIS A 7 11.31 -10.40 8.40
C HIS A 7 12.39 -11.47 8.64
N PRO A 8 13.22 -11.35 9.67
CA PRO A 8 14.26 -12.36 9.97
C PRO A 8 13.70 -13.75 10.24
N GLU A 9 12.49 -13.81 10.81
CA GLU A 9 11.80 -15.04 11.18
C GLU A 9 11.17 -15.77 9.98
N VAL A 10 10.97 -15.08 8.86
CA VAL A 10 10.35 -15.64 7.64
C VAL A 10 11.43 -16.07 6.67
N ARG A 11 11.62 -17.37 6.51
CA ARG A 11 12.64 -17.98 5.65
C ARG A 11 12.04 -18.60 4.40
N ASN A 12 10.78 -18.99 4.46
CA ASN A 12 10.02 -19.66 3.39
C ASN A 12 8.53 -19.32 3.50
N ILE A 13 7.72 -19.84 2.59
CA ILE A 13 6.26 -19.59 2.54
C ILE A 13 5.55 -20.17 3.76
N ASP A 14 5.96 -21.32 4.28
CA ASP A 14 5.33 -21.91 5.46
C ASP A 14 5.55 -21.03 6.70
N ASP A 15 6.77 -20.54 6.93
CA ASP A 15 7.04 -19.58 8.01
C ASP A 15 6.17 -18.32 7.88
N LEU A 16 5.95 -17.84 6.65
CA LEU A 16 5.09 -16.69 6.39
C LEU A 16 3.63 -16.96 6.76
N LEU A 17 3.09 -18.10 6.34
CA LEU A 17 1.71 -18.48 6.65
C LEU A 17 1.51 -18.73 8.14
N ASP A 18 2.49 -19.33 8.82
CA ASP A 18 2.49 -19.51 10.26
C ASP A 18 2.50 -18.17 11.00
N MET A 19 3.31 -17.20 10.56
CA MET A 19 3.32 -15.86 11.14
C MET A 19 1.97 -15.17 10.98
N ILE A 20 1.37 -15.21 9.78
CA ILE A 20 0.04 -14.61 9.51
C ILE A 20 -1.01 -15.23 10.45
N HIS A 21 -1.03 -16.54 10.53
CA HIS A 21 -1.96 -17.28 11.39
C HIS A 21 -1.77 -16.93 12.86
N HIS A 22 -0.54 -16.95 13.35
CA HIS A 22 -0.21 -16.60 14.74
C HIS A 22 -0.63 -15.18 15.10
N VAL A 23 -0.35 -14.18 14.24
CA VAL A 23 -0.76 -12.79 14.48
C VAL A 23 -2.28 -12.68 14.54
N ARG A 24 -3.00 -13.38 13.65
CA ARG A 24 -4.47 -13.40 13.66
C ARG A 24 -5.01 -14.00 14.97
N GLU A 25 -4.47 -15.11 15.43
CA GLU A 25 -4.90 -15.74 16.68
C GLU A 25 -4.67 -14.84 17.90
N VAL A 26 -3.48 -14.23 17.99
CA VAL A 26 -3.12 -13.38 19.14
C VAL A 26 -3.95 -12.09 19.16
N THR A 27 -4.22 -11.51 17.99
CA THR A 27 -4.90 -10.22 17.92
C THR A 27 -6.41 -10.31 17.79
N GLY A 28 -6.92 -11.41 17.27
CA GLY A 28 -8.32 -11.57 16.87
C GLY A 28 -8.73 -10.60 15.74
N LYS A 29 -7.76 -10.10 14.94
CA LYS A 29 -7.99 -9.09 13.91
C LYS A 29 -7.61 -9.62 12.51
N PRO A 30 -8.19 -9.05 11.44
CA PRO A 30 -7.74 -9.36 10.08
C PRO A 30 -6.25 -9.14 9.94
N THR A 31 -5.56 -10.13 9.36
CA THR A 31 -4.11 -10.13 9.22
C THR A 31 -3.73 -10.35 7.76
N GLY A 32 -2.81 -9.55 7.26
CA GLY A 32 -2.31 -9.64 5.90
C GLY A 32 -0.84 -9.29 5.80
N ILE A 33 -0.35 -9.27 4.58
CA ILE A 33 1.03 -8.93 4.26
C ILE A 33 1.10 -7.79 3.25
N LYS A 34 2.18 -7.01 3.32
CA LYS A 34 2.53 -6.02 2.31
C LYS A 34 3.85 -6.41 1.65
N PHE A 35 3.88 -6.35 0.33
CA PHE A 35 5.06 -6.67 -0.45
C PHE A 35 5.16 -5.79 -1.70
N ALA A 36 6.38 -5.63 -2.21
CA ALA A 36 6.64 -5.16 -3.56
C ALA A 36 6.86 -6.38 -4.46
N LEU A 37 6.16 -6.43 -5.60
CA LEU A 37 6.30 -7.53 -6.53
C LEU A 37 7.45 -7.24 -7.49
N GLY A 38 8.53 -8.02 -7.39
CA GLY A 38 9.63 -7.99 -8.37
C GLY A 38 9.50 -9.10 -9.39
N GLU A 39 9.37 -10.33 -8.89
CA GLU A 39 9.23 -11.56 -9.65
C GLU A 39 7.99 -12.28 -9.12
N SER A 40 7.27 -13.00 -9.97
CA SER A 40 5.93 -13.52 -9.65
C SER A 40 5.89 -15.02 -9.31
N SER A 41 6.96 -15.77 -9.47
CA SER A 41 6.94 -17.23 -9.25
C SER A 41 6.58 -17.62 -7.82
N TRP A 42 7.01 -16.84 -6.84
CA TRP A 42 6.68 -17.09 -5.43
C TRP A 42 5.18 -17.00 -5.15
N LEU A 43 4.40 -16.25 -5.96
CA LEU A 43 2.94 -16.18 -5.81
C LEU A 43 2.28 -17.52 -6.12
N ASP A 44 2.81 -18.28 -7.07
CA ASP A 44 2.30 -19.62 -7.37
C ASP A 44 2.53 -20.56 -6.17
N GLU A 45 3.73 -20.57 -5.61
CA GLU A 45 4.04 -21.34 -4.42
C GLU A 45 3.18 -20.91 -3.22
N PHE A 46 3.02 -19.60 -3.01
CA PHE A 46 2.20 -19.05 -1.95
C PHE A 46 0.74 -19.48 -2.06
N CYS A 47 0.12 -19.34 -3.23
CA CYS A 47 -1.26 -19.76 -3.46
C CYS A 47 -1.46 -21.27 -3.34
N GLN A 48 -0.53 -22.06 -3.90
CA GLN A 48 -0.55 -23.52 -3.77
C GLN A 48 -0.45 -23.96 -2.31
N ARG A 49 0.43 -23.33 -1.54
CA ARG A 49 0.64 -23.69 -0.14
C ARG A 49 -0.60 -23.35 0.70
N ILE A 50 -1.26 -22.22 0.42
CA ILE A 50 -2.55 -21.88 1.06
C ILE A 50 -3.57 -22.98 0.79
N ASN A 51 -3.73 -23.39 -0.48
CA ASN A 51 -4.69 -24.43 -0.85
C ASN A 51 -4.37 -25.79 -0.22
N GLN A 52 -3.08 -26.12 -0.05
CA GLN A 52 -2.68 -27.35 0.64
C GLN A 52 -2.95 -27.33 2.15
N ARG A 53 -2.79 -26.18 2.79
CA ARG A 53 -2.96 -26.02 4.24
C ARG A 53 -4.39 -25.70 4.66
N GLY A 54 -5.22 -25.26 3.72
CA GLY A 54 -6.60 -24.84 3.92
C GLY A 54 -6.75 -23.31 4.02
N LEU A 55 -7.95 -22.82 3.70
CA LEU A 55 -8.27 -21.38 3.61
C LEU A 55 -8.10 -20.61 4.92
N ASP A 56 -8.12 -21.29 6.07
CA ASP A 56 -7.86 -20.65 7.37
C ASP A 56 -6.42 -20.14 7.52
N HIS A 57 -5.49 -20.66 6.71
CA HIS A 57 -4.12 -20.18 6.63
C HIS A 57 -3.93 -19.03 5.63
N ALA A 58 -4.94 -18.74 4.82
CA ALA A 58 -4.85 -17.61 3.89
C ALA A 58 -4.79 -16.28 4.66
N PRO A 59 -4.05 -15.27 4.17
CA PRO A 59 -4.16 -13.92 4.69
C PRO A 59 -5.57 -13.38 4.45
N ASP A 60 -6.02 -12.45 5.27
CA ASP A 60 -7.29 -11.77 5.05
C ASP A 60 -7.17 -10.73 3.93
N PHE A 61 -5.98 -10.16 3.78
CA PHE A 61 -5.65 -9.25 2.68
C PHE A 61 -4.18 -9.31 2.28
N VAL A 62 -3.91 -8.88 1.08
CA VAL A 62 -2.55 -8.58 0.60
C VAL A 62 -2.48 -7.12 0.18
N THR A 63 -1.42 -6.42 0.54
CA THR A 63 -1.16 -5.06 0.09
C THR A 63 0.00 -5.06 -0.91
N ILE A 64 -0.28 -4.67 -2.15
CA ILE A 64 0.72 -4.51 -3.19
C ILE A 64 1.31 -3.11 -3.06
N ASP A 65 2.56 -3.04 -2.63
CA ASP A 65 3.34 -1.80 -2.63
C ASP A 65 4.16 -1.76 -3.92
N SER A 66 3.85 -0.83 -4.79
CA SER A 66 4.45 -0.84 -6.13
C SER A 66 5.82 -0.16 -6.17
N ALA A 67 6.53 -0.35 -7.27
CA ALA A 67 7.76 0.38 -7.57
C ALA A 67 7.57 1.89 -7.83
N ASP A 68 6.33 2.38 -7.76
CA ASP A 68 5.98 3.76 -8.12
C ASP A 68 6.27 4.79 -7.01
N GLY A 69 6.87 4.40 -5.93
CA GLY A 69 7.31 5.32 -4.91
C GLY A 69 7.48 4.69 -3.55
N GLY A 70 8.61 4.96 -2.95
CA GLY A 70 8.95 4.58 -1.61
C GLY A 70 8.59 5.64 -0.57
N THR A 71 8.95 5.36 0.66
CA THR A 71 8.83 6.27 1.80
C THR A 71 10.10 7.09 1.98
N GLY A 72 10.01 8.24 2.63
CA GLY A 72 11.20 9.00 3.02
C GLY A 72 12.13 8.29 4.01
N ALA A 73 11.72 7.14 4.56
CA ALA A 73 12.54 6.29 5.43
C ALA A 73 13.37 5.26 4.65
N ALA A 74 13.05 4.99 3.38
CA ALA A 74 13.83 4.09 2.55
C ALA A 74 15.17 4.72 2.15
N PRO A 75 16.24 3.93 1.99
CA PRO A 75 17.45 4.40 1.31
C PRO A 75 17.09 4.96 -0.07
N GLN A 76 17.74 6.05 -0.47
CA GLN A 76 17.37 6.79 -1.67
C GLN A 76 17.41 5.93 -2.94
N SER A 77 18.32 4.96 -3.00
CA SER A 77 18.42 3.99 -4.09
C SER A 77 17.26 2.98 -4.16
N LEU A 78 16.44 2.88 -3.11
CA LEU A 78 15.32 1.95 -3.00
C LEU A 78 13.95 2.66 -3.01
N ILE A 79 13.92 3.96 -3.26
CA ILE A 79 12.67 4.74 -3.22
C ILE A 79 11.79 4.47 -4.43
N ASP A 80 12.39 4.35 -5.61
CA ASP A 80 11.69 4.15 -6.88
C ASP A 80 12.29 2.96 -7.64
N LEU A 81 11.50 2.36 -8.51
CA LEU A 81 11.92 1.32 -9.47
C LEU A 81 12.34 -0.01 -8.83
N MET A 82 12.04 -0.24 -7.57
CA MET A 82 12.29 -1.51 -6.89
C MET A 82 11.07 -2.42 -6.98
N GLY A 83 10.99 -3.19 -8.05
CA GLY A 83 9.86 -4.06 -8.37
C GLY A 83 9.06 -3.58 -9.57
N LEU A 84 7.89 -4.18 -9.78
CA LEU A 84 6.99 -3.85 -10.87
C LEU A 84 6.13 -2.62 -10.54
N PRO A 85 5.85 -1.76 -11.54
CA PRO A 85 4.86 -0.70 -11.38
C PRO A 85 3.47 -1.27 -11.06
N LEU A 86 2.62 -0.49 -10.41
CA LEU A 86 1.29 -0.96 -9.98
C LEU A 86 0.44 -1.49 -11.13
N ARG A 87 0.49 -0.85 -12.29
CA ARG A 87 -0.25 -1.27 -13.49
C ARG A 87 0.12 -2.68 -13.98
N SER A 88 1.30 -3.16 -13.63
CA SER A 88 1.76 -4.51 -13.96
C SER A 88 1.56 -5.48 -12.80
N SER A 89 1.88 -5.06 -11.57
CA SER A 89 1.84 -5.93 -10.41
C SER A 89 0.42 -6.25 -9.93
N LEU A 90 -0.49 -5.27 -9.99
CA LEU A 90 -1.86 -5.47 -9.52
C LEU A 90 -2.62 -6.55 -10.31
N PRO A 91 -2.69 -6.49 -11.66
CA PRO A 91 -3.34 -7.55 -12.44
C PRO A 91 -2.71 -8.93 -12.21
N LEU A 92 -1.37 -9.00 -12.15
CA LEU A 92 -0.67 -10.28 -11.90
C LEU A 92 -1.09 -10.93 -10.57
N VAL A 93 -1.19 -10.14 -9.49
CA VAL A 93 -1.63 -10.68 -8.18
C VAL A 93 -3.10 -11.08 -8.23
N VAL A 94 -3.97 -10.26 -8.82
CA VAL A 94 -5.40 -10.56 -8.95
C VAL A 94 -5.61 -11.83 -9.77
N ASP A 95 -4.94 -11.96 -10.91
CA ASP A 95 -5.03 -13.14 -11.78
C ASP A 95 -4.54 -14.40 -11.07
N LYS A 96 -3.47 -14.32 -10.28
CA LYS A 96 -3.00 -15.45 -9.48
C LYS A 96 -4.01 -15.87 -8.42
N LEU A 97 -4.58 -14.92 -7.69
CA LEU A 97 -5.62 -15.22 -6.71
C LEU A 97 -6.86 -15.84 -7.36
N LEU A 98 -7.26 -15.37 -8.55
CA LEU A 98 -8.36 -15.96 -9.34
C LEU A 98 -8.01 -17.37 -9.81
N GLN A 99 -6.81 -17.57 -10.37
CA GLN A 99 -6.34 -18.87 -10.87
C GLN A 99 -6.36 -19.96 -9.80
N TYR A 100 -6.06 -19.59 -8.55
CA TYR A 100 -6.02 -20.53 -7.42
C TYR A 100 -7.32 -20.55 -6.58
N GLY A 101 -8.38 -19.83 -7.00
CA GLY A 101 -9.66 -19.76 -6.29
C GLY A 101 -9.61 -19.03 -4.95
N LEU A 102 -8.64 -18.16 -4.77
CA LEU A 102 -8.39 -17.44 -3.50
C LEU A 102 -8.93 -16.01 -3.50
N ARG A 103 -9.37 -15.49 -4.65
CA ARG A 103 -9.75 -14.07 -4.79
C ARG A 103 -10.90 -13.65 -3.87
N ASP A 104 -11.88 -14.51 -3.65
CA ASP A 104 -13.01 -14.21 -2.76
C ASP A 104 -12.62 -14.21 -1.28
N ARG A 105 -11.57 -14.95 -0.93
CA ARG A 105 -11.06 -15.06 0.44
C ARG A 105 -10.05 -13.96 0.78
N VAL A 106 -9.22 -13.55 -0.18
CA VAL A 106 -8.11 -12.62 0.04
C VAL A 106 -8.42 -11.27 -0.59
N ARG A 107 -8.54 -10.23 0.24
CA ARG A 107 -8.71 -8.86 -0.25
C ARG A 107 -7.42 -8.29 -0.79
N VAL A 108 -7.53 -7.50 -1.85
CA VAL A 108 -6.39 -6.87 -2.50
C VAL A 108 -6.39 -5.37 -2.24
N ILE A 109 -5.37 -4.89 -1.56
CA ILE A 109 -5.14 -3.47 -1.31
C ILE A 109 -3.97 -3.05 -2.20
N CYS A 110 -4.08 -1.95 -2.90
CA CYS A 110 -2.98 -1.44 -3.72
C CYS A 110 -2.45 -0.10 -3.20
N SER A 111 -1.16 0.10 -3.42
CA SER A 111 -0.43 1.31 -3.03
C SER A 111 0.61 1.67 -4.10
N GLY A 112 0.65 2.92 -4.54
CA GLY A 112 1.61 3.38 -5.54
C GLY A 112 1.17 4.67 -6.20
N LYS A 113 1.60 5.81 -5.65
CA LYS A 113 1.32 7.17 -6.17
C LYS A 113 -0.15 7.42 -6.55
N MET A 114 -1.09 6.86 -5.78
CA MET A 114 -2.53 7.07 -5.96
C MET A 114 -2.92 8.49 -5.55
N ILE A 115 -2.65 9.46 -6.43
CA ILE A 115 -2.76 10.89 -6.14
C ILE A 115 -4.02 11.47 -6.79
N ASN A 116 -4.41 10.96 -7.94
CA ASN A 116 -5.51 11.45 -8.75
C ASN A 116 -6.65 10.42 -8.88
N PRO A 117 -7.87 10.86 -9.14
CA PRO A 117 -9.05 9.99 -9.19
C PRO A 117 -8.99 8.95 -10.31
N SER A 118 -8.41 9.28 -11.47
CA SER A 118 -8.29 8.32 -12.57
C SER A 118 -7.38 7.13 -12.24
N GLY A 119 -6.30 7.38 -11.48
CA GLY A 119 -5.43 6.30 -10.99
C GLY A 119 -6.14 5.39 -9.99
N VAL A 120 -6.94 5.97 -9.09
CA VAL A 120 -7.76 5.23 -8.12
C VAL A 120 -8.82 4.39 -8.84
N ALA A 121 -9.60 5.01 -9.75
CA ALA A 121 -10.62 4.30 -10.53
C ALA A 121 -10.01 3.14 -11.34
N ALA A 122 -8.89 3.39 -12.02
CA ALA A 122 -8.18 2.36 -12.77
C ALA A 122 -7.72 1.19 -11.89
N ALA A 123 -7.23 1.47 -10.66
CA ALA A 123 -6.82 0.42 -9.73
C ALA A 123 -8.01 -0.44 -9.27
N LEU A 124 -9.17 0.18 -8.98
CA LEU A 124 -10.40 -0.54 -8.65
C LEU A 124 -10.86 -1.41 -9.83
N CYS A 125 -10.84 -0.88 -11.05
CA CYS A 125 -11.17 -1.64 -12.28
C CYS A 125 -10.21 -2.82 -12.53
N MET A 126 -8.95 -2.70 -12.14
CA MET A 126 -7.95 -3.78 -12.24
C MET A 126 -8.08 -4.82 -11.12
N GLY A 127 -9.06 -4.70 -10.23
CA GLY A 127 -9.39 -5.69 -9.22
C GLY A 127 -8.87 -5.39 -7.82
N ALA A 128 -8.48 -4.16 -7.48
CA ALA A 128 -8.25 -3.78 -6.09
C ALA A 128 -9.57 -3.65 -5.33
N ASP A 129 -9.63 -4.15 -4.09
CA ASP A 129 -10.76 -3.91 -3.17
C ASP A 129 -10.60 -2.55 -2.46
N CYS A 130 -9.37 -2.16 -2.20
CA CYS A 130 -9.03 -0.90 -1.52
C CYS A 130 -7.78 -0.27 -2.14
N VAL A 131 -7.70 1.06 -2.00
CA VAL A 131 -6.57 1.84 -2.49
C VAL A 131 -5.98 2.66 -1.34
N ASN A 132 -4.67 2.55 -1.14
CA ASN A 132 -3.93 3.40 -0.22
C ASN A 132 -3.42 4.65 -0.95
N SER A 133 -3.86 5.82 -0.52
CA SER A 133 -3.33 7.10 -0.99
C SER A 133 -2.54 7.76 0.13
N ALA A 134 -1.23 7.85 -0.01
CA ALA A 134 -0.36 8.56 0.94
C ALA A 134 0.13 9.89 0.38
N ARG A 135 0.70 9.88 -0.82
CA ARG A 135 1.37 11.05 -1.42
C ARG A 135 0.42 12.21 -1.66
N GLY A 136 -0.82 11.95 -2.08
CA GLY A 136 -1.85 12.98 -2.27
C GLY A 136 -2.19 13.69 -0.96
N PHE A 137 -2.40 12.94 0.11
CA PHE A 137 -2.63 13.50 1.44
C PHE A 137 -1.40 14.26 1.97
N MET A 138 -0.19 13.79 1.71
CA MET A 138 1.02 14.53 2.05
C MET A 138 1.11 15.88 1.33
N PHE A 139 0.71 15.95 0.06
CA PHE A 139 0.62 17.21 -0.68
C PHE A 139 -0.44 18.14 -0.10
N ALA A 140 -1.60 17.61 0.29
CA ALA A 140 -2.62 18.41 0.97
C ALA A 140 -2.11 19.00 2.30
N LEU A 141 -1.25 18.27 3.03
CA LEU A 141 -0.56 18.75 4.21
C LEU A 141 0.52 19.81 3.91
N GLY A 142 0.94 19.97 2.66
CA GLY A 142 1.97 20.92 2.27
C GLY A 142 3.35 20.31 2.04
N CYS A 143 3.45 19.00 1.82
CA CYS A 143 4.72 18.35 1.47
C CYS A 143 5.22 18.88 0.12
N ILE A 144 6.48 19.31 0.07
CA ILE A 144 7.16 19.82 -1.13
C ILE A 144 8.16 18.81 -1.72
N GLN A 145 8.13 17.57 -1.26
CA GLN A 145 9.07 16.52 -1.66
C GLN A 145 10.56 16.86 -1.42
N ALA A 146 10.87 17.51 -0.32
CA ALA A 146 12.26 17.86 0.04
C ALA A 146 13.12 16.62 0.36
N LEU A 147 12.54 15.41 0.45
CA LEU A 147 13.19 14.13 0.75
C LEU A 147 14.05 14.16 2.04
N GLN A 148 13.64 14.93 3.04
CA GLN A 148 14.31 15.06 4.34
C GLN A 148 13.56 14.32 5.47
N CYS A 149 12.58 13.47 5.11
CA CYS A 149 11.68 12.83 6.07
C CYS A 149 12.40 11.97 7.12
N ASN A 150 13.51 11.32 6.73
CA ASN A 150 14.32 10.45 7.59
C ASN A 150 15.37 11.19 8.42
N LYS A 151 15.55 12.50 8.18
CA LYS A 151 16.62 13.30 8.79
C LYS A 151 16.13 14.24 9.89
N ASN A 152 14.83 14.27 10.16
CA ASN A 152 14.21 15.21 11.11
C ASN A 152 14.33 16.70 10.72
N THR A 153 14.59 16.99 9.44
CA THR A 153 14.81 18.34 8.90
C THR A 153 13.79 18.72 7.83
N CYS A 154 12.54 18.24 7.98
CA CYS A 154 11.49 18.59 7.05
C CYS A 154 11.19 20.10 7.07
N PRO A 155 11.41 20.84 5.95
CA PRO A 155 11.28 22.29 5.97
C PRO A 155 9.84 22.79 6.09
N THR A 156 8.85 21.92 5.86
CA THR A 156 7.42 22.26 5.96
C THR A 156 6.78 21.79 7.26
N GLY A 157 7.57 21.24 8.19
CA GLY A 157 7.08 20.82 9.50
C GLY A 157 6.30 19.49 9.52
N VAL A 158 6.07 18.84 8.38
CA VAL A 158 5.19 17.67 8.28
C VAL A 158 5.80 16.41 8.92
N THR A 159 7.12 16.19 8.71
CA THR A 159 7.80 14.98 9.18
C THR A 159 9.04 15.33 10.02
N THR A 160 8.87 16.14 11.05
CA THR A 160 9.94 16.54 11.94
C THR A 160 9.46 16.59 13.38
N HIS A 161 10.36 16.39 14.33
CA HIS A 161 10.16 16.63 15.77
C HIS A 161 10.81 17.94 16.23
N ASP A 162 11.44 18.69 15.32
CA ASP A 162 12.01 20.01 15.62
C ASP A 162 10.87 21.01 15.82
N PRO A 163 10.75 21.64 17.03
CA PRO A 163 9.64 22.54 17.32
C PRO A 163 9.61 23.79 16.43
N ASP A 164 10.77 24.26 15.96
CA ASP A 164 10.82 25.43 15.10
C ASP A 164 10.35 25.12 13.68
N LEU A 165 10.71 23.95 13.17
CA LEU A 165 10.22 23.48 11.88
C LEU A 165 8.74 23.08 11.92
N GLN A 166 8.25 22.51 13.03
CA GLN A 166 6.84 22.15 13.21
C GLN A 166 5.88 23.32 13.09
N ARG A 167 6.33 24.56 13.36
CA ARG A 167 5.54 25.77 13.15
C ARG A 167 5.08 25.95 11.70
N GLY A 168 5.74 25.32 10.75
CA GLY A 168 5.34 25.29 9.33
C GLY A 168 4.04 24.51 9.06
N LEU A 169 3.63 23.65 10.00
CA LEU A 169 2.40 22.87 9.92
C LEU A 169 1.32 23.48 10.80
N ASP A 170 0.41 24.25 10.21
CA ASP A 170 -0.79 24.71 10.92
C ASP A 170 -1.90 23.65 10.82
N PRO A 171 -2.24 22.94 11.91
CA PRO A 171 -3.23 21.88 11.87
C PRO A 171 -4.63 22.35 11.44
N SER A 172 -5.02 23.58 11.78
CA SER A 172 -6.35 24.11 11.48
C SER A 172 -6.55 24.32 9.96
N ASP A 173 -5.55 24.91 9.29
CA ASP A 173 -5.55 25.05 7.83
C ASP A 173 -5.41 23.69 7.14
N LYS A 174 -4.50 22.86 7.61
CA LYS A 174 -4.20 21.58 6.96
C LYS A 174 -5.33 20.56 7.07
N ALA A 175 -6.08 20.55 8.18
CA ALA A 175 -7.25 19.69 8.34
C ALA A 175 -8.30 19.96 7.24
N VAL A 176 -8.59 21.24 6.97
CA VAL A 176 -9.54 21.64 5.91
C VAL A 176 -9.04 21.19 4.54
N ARG A 177 -7.75 21.38 4.24
CA ARG A 177 -7.16 20.97 2.96
C ARG A 177 -7.19 19.45 2.77
N VAL A 178 -6.89 18.68 3.81
CA VAL A 178 -6.94 17.22 3.78
C VAL A 178 -8.36 16.72 3.56
N ALA A 179 -9.34 17.30 4.26
CA ALA A 179 -10.76 16.96 4.09
C ALA A 179 -11.23 17.29 2.66
N SER A 180 -10.89 18.47 2.15
CA SER A 180 -11.24 18.86 0.78
C SER A 180 -10.62 17.94 -0.26
N TYR A 181 -9.34 17.57 -0.09
CA TYR A 181 -8.69 16.62 -0.99
C TYR A 181 -9.39 15.26 -0.99
N ALA A 182 -9.70 14.72 0.20
CA ALA A 182 -10.39 13.44 0.32
C ALA A 182 -11.77 13.45 -0.34
N THR A 183 -12.57 14.49 -0.05
CA THR A 183 -13.92 14.66 -0.62
C THR A 183 -13.88 14.77 -2.13
N ASN A 184 -13.00 15.63 -2.67
CA ASN A 184 -12.87 15.82 -4.11
C ASN A 184 -12.36 14.55 -4.81
N LEU A 185 -11.38 13.86 -4.22
CA LEU A 185 -10.88 12.60 -4.78
C LEU A 185 -12.01 11.56 -4.92
N MET A 186 -12.82 11.38 -3.88
CA MET A 186 -13.93 10.43 -3.89
C MET A 186 -15.02 10.85 -4.89
N HIS A 187 -15.41 12.12 -4.90
CA HIS A 187 -16.40 12.64 -5.84
C HIS A 187 -15.99 12.44 -7.30
N GLU A 188 -14.74 12.70 -7.62
CA GLU A 188 -14.23 12.48 -8.98
C GLU A 188 -14.16 10.99 -9.36
N VAL A 189 -13.86 10.11 -8.41
CA VAL A 189 -13.92 8.65 -8.64
C VAL A 189 -15.36 8.22 -8.93
N GLU A 190 -16.36 8.74 -8.21
CA GLU A 190 -17.78 8.48 -8.46
C GLU A 190 -18.22 8.96 -9.86
N ILE A 191 -17.78 10.16 -10.29
CA ILE A 191 -18.05 10.66 -11.64
C ILE A 191 -17.48 9.72 -12.70
N ILE A 192 -16.26 9.23 -12.52
CA ILE A 192 -15.63 8.27 -13.44
C ILE A 192 -16.42 6.96 -13.47
N ALA A 193 -16.79 6.42 -12.32
CA ALA A 193 -17.57 5.18 -12.22
C ALA A 193 -18.92 5.30 -12.95
N HIS A 194 -19.67 6.35 -12.66
CA HIS A 194 -20.95 6.63 -13.36
C HIS A 194 -20.78 6.81 -14.87
N SER A 195 -19.68 7.44 -15.30
CA SER A 195 -19.37 7.60 -16.74
C SER A 195 -19.07 6.25 -17.42
N CYS A 196 -18.63 5.26 -16.65
CA CYS A 196 -18.39 3.89 -17.12
C CYS A 196 -19.63 2.99 -16.97
N GLY A 197 -20.73 3.48 -16.40
CA GLY A 197 -21.97 2.73 -16.19
C GLY A 197 -21.99 1.81 -14.97
N VAL A 198 -21.18 2.10 -13.97
CA VAL A 198 -21.08 1.36 -12.70
C VAL A 198 -21.30 2.27 -11.49
#